data_4ea4b2ae42448b5faa29a984a3876fac
#
_entry.id   4ea4b2ae42448b5faa29a984a3876fac
#
_cell.length_a   1.000
_cell.length_b   1.000
_cell.length_c   1.000
_cell.angle_alpha   90.00
_cell.angle_beta   90.00
_cell.angle_gamma   90.00
#
_symmetry.space_group_name_H-M   'P 1'
#
loop_
_entity.id
_entity.type
_entity.pdbx_description
1 polymer ?
#
loop_
_entity_poly.entity_id
_entity_poly.type
_entity_poly.pdbx_seq_one_letter_code
_entity_poly.pdbx_strand_id
1 'polypeptide(L)'
;SEGFIDISELVMPLEGAVGNVSGVGHSSGLYPSGNPHYLLDPIEGIRAAKLVADRLSVILPEQKDKFQQNYEKFRKRLADALIGAQLADRHDIIKIADLYLSGKLTDFLSKQGDEISLGGWLGQLAKHRGTPIVGDHDLWPYFSRRVGFSVVGYFEPEPGVTPTTKHLVILINQMKAESVSIIFSAPYFDERHARFVSENTAADVLSMCHQAGARPNTETYFNMIRHNMETVITALNKN
;
A
#
# COMPACT_ATOMS: atom_id res chain seq x y z
N SER A 1 -10.17 -22.22 -17.11
CA SER A 1 -9.28 -23.37 -17.10
C SER A 1 -8.88 -23.69 -15.66
N GLU A 2 -8.46 -24.92 -15.37
CA GLU A 2 -8.06 -25.32 -14.03
C GLU A 2 -6.88 -24.50 -13.46
N GLY A 3 -6.04 -23.93 -14.30
CA GLY A 3 -4.92 -23.07 -13.92
C GLY A 3 -5.24 -21.59 -13.78
N PHE A 4 -6.48 -21.16 -14.07
CA PHE A 4 -6.87 -19.77 -13.90
C PHE A 4 -7.25 -19.50 -12.43
N ILE A 5 -6.71 -18.42 -11.87
CA ILE A 5 -6.99 -17.93 -10.52
C ILE A 5 -7.37 -16.46 -10.64
N ASP A 6 -8.58 -16.11 -10.23
CA ASP A 6 -9.00 -14.72 -10.13
C ASP A 6 -8.83 -14.24 -8.68
N ILE A 7 -7.79 -13.47 -8.45
CA ILE A 7 -7.48 -12.94 -7.11
C ILE A 7 -8.41 -11.79 -6.76
N SER A 8 -8.99 -11.10 -7.76
CA SER A 8 -9.85 -9.94 -7.53
C SER A 8 -11.14 -10.29 -6.76
N GLU A 9 -11.61 -11.53 -6.85
CA GLU A 9 -12.77 -12.03 -6.10
C GLU A 9 -12.58 -12.02 -4.57
N LEU A 10 -11.33 -11.98 -4.09
CA LEU A 10 -11.00 -11.94 -2.66
C LEU A 10 -10.87 -10.52 -2.10
N VAL A 11 -10.80 -9.53 -2.97
CA VAL A 11 -10.49 -8.15 -2.61
C VAL A 11 -11.79 -7.37 -2.49
N MET A 12 -11.98 -6.67 -1.36
CA MET A 12 -12.97 -5.59 -1.33
C MET A 12 -12.42 -4.42 -2.15
N PRO A 13 -12.98 -4.16 -3.33
CA PRO A 13 -12.46 -3.11 -4.18
C PRO A 13 -12.57 -1.77 -3.47
N LEU A 14 -11.47 -1.02 -3.47
CA LEU A 14 -11.55 0.39 -3.16
C LEU A 14 -12.10 1.09 -4.40
N GLU A 15 -13.14 1.89 -4.20
CA GLU A 15 -13.52 2.87 -5.21
C GLU A 15 -12.31 3.76 -5.47
N GLY A 16 -12.05 4.12 -6.73
CA GLY A 16 -11.00 5.06 -7.09
C GLY A 16 -11.11 6.26 -6.17
N ALA A 17 -9.99 6.75 -5.66
CA ALA A 17 -9.92 7.69 -4.56
C ALA A 17 -10.93 8.83 -4.75
N VAL A 18 -12.01 8.80 -3.98
CA VAL A 18 -12.94 9.92 -3.84
C VAL A 18 -12.28 10.90 -2.86
N GLY A 19 -11.21 11.53 -3.31
CA GLY A 19 -10.80 12.80 -2.76
C GLY A 19 -11.77 13.82 -3.30
N ASN A 20 -12.59 14.42 -2.47
CA ASN A 20 -13.36 15.61 -2.81
C ASN A 20 -12.41 16.78 -3.06
N VAL A 21 -11.67 16.73 -4.16
CA VAL A 21 -10.85 17.83 -4.61
C VAL A 21 -11.66 18.60 -5.60
N SER A 22 -12.26 19.68 -5.13
CA SER A 22 -12.96 20.64 -5.98
C SER A 22 -12.01 21.13 -7.08
N GLY A 23 -12.12 20.57 -8.29
CA GLY A 23 -11.40 21.04 -9.48
C GLY A 23 -10.27 20.15 -10.01
N VAL A 24 -9.87 19.07 -9.33
CA VAL A 24 -8.95 18.04 -9.86
C VAL A 24 -9.77 16.78 -10.11
N GLY A 25 -10.06 16.50 -11.39
CA GLY A 25 -10.95 15.41 -11.79
C GLY A 25 -10.40 14.07 -11.32
N HIS A 26 -11.11 13.45 -10.41
CA HIS A 26 -11.01 12.02 -10.19
C HIS A 26 -12.19 11.38 -10.90
N SER A 27 -11.91 10.71 -12.02
CA SER A 27 -12.95 9.99 -12.73
C SER A 27 -13.34 8.75 -11.90
N SER A 28 -14.45 8.86 -11.18
CA SER A 28 -15.14 7.74 -10.51
C SER A 28 -15.59 6.63 -11.49
N GLY A 29 -15.20 6.70 -12.74
CA GLY A 29 -15.52 5.76 -13.80
C GLY A 29 -14.34 4.97 -14.36
N LEU A 30 -13.11 5.24 -13.96
CA LEU A 30 -11.89 4.62 -14.52
C LEU A 30 -11.77 3.15 -14.22
N TYR A 31 -12.22 2.72 -13.06
CA TYR A 31 -12.20 1.32 -12.64
C TYR A 31 -13.60 0.88 -12.22
N PRO A 32 -14.49 0.51 -13.17
CA PRO A 32 -15.86 0.09 -12.86
C PRO A 32 -15.92 -1.07 -11.87
N SER A 33 -14.87 -1.90 -11.82
CA SER A 33 -14.74 -3.04 -10.91
C SER A 33 -13.86 -2.74 -9.69
N GLY A 34 -13.52 -1.47 -9.45
CA GLY A 34 -12.61 -1.04 -8.37
C GLY A 34 -11.15 -0.94 -8.80
N ASN A 35 -10.34 -0.23 -8.01
CA ASN A 35 -8.93 0.01 -8.29
C ASN A 35 -8.14 -1.32 -8.32
N PRO A 36 -7.38 -1.63 -9.40
CA PRO A 36 -6.69 -2.91 -9.57
C PRO A 36 -5.39 -3.06 -8.76
N HIS A 37 -4.91 -2.01 -8.08
CA HIS A 37 -3.58 -1.99 -7.45
C HIS A 37 -3.57 -2.57 -6.03
N TYR A 38 -4.47 -3.52 -5.74
CA TYR A 38 -4.67 -4.10 -4.42
C TYR A 38 -3.45 -4.86 -3.86
N LEU A 39 -2.59 -5.41 -4.72
CA LEU A 39 -1.36 -6.08 -4.27
C LEU A 39 -0.32 -5.15 -3.64
N LEU A 40 -0.54 -3.85 -3.65
CA LEU A 40 0.26 -2.91 -2.86
C LEU A 40 -0.12 -2.90 -1.36
N ASP A 41 -1.26 -3.49 -0.99
CA ASP A 41 -1.55 -3.83 0.42
C ASP A 41 -0.96 -5.21 0.75
N PRO A 42 -0.03 -5.33 1.73
CA PRO A 42 0.56 -6.61 2.11
C PRO A 42 -0.46 -7.66 2.58
N ILE A 43 -1.61 -7.25 3.10
CA ILE A 43 -2.67 -8.19 3.51
C ILE A 43 -3.33 -8.84 2.29
N GLU A 44 -3.57 -8.08 1.23
CA GLU A 44 -4.08 -8.64 -0.02
C GLU A 44 -3.06 -9.59 -0.67
N GLY A 45 -1.77 -9.31 -0.52
CA GLY A 45 -0.70 -10.24 -0.92
C GLY A 45 -0.72 -11.57 -0.15
N ILE A 46 -1.04 -11.55 1.15
CA ILE A 46 -1.21 -12.77 1.96
C ILE A 46 -2.44 -13.56 1.48
N ARG A 47 -3.56 -12.89 1.23
CA ARG A 47 -4.80 -13.53 0.72
C ARG A 47 -4.56 -14.17 -0.64
N ALA A 48 -3.90 -13.45 -1.54
CA ALA A 48 -3.51 -13.95 -2.86
C ALA A 48 -2.60 -15.19 -2.77
N ALA A 49 -1.58 -15.15 -1.91
CA ALA A 49 -0.67 -16.27 -1.72
C ALA A 49 -1.40 -17.52 -1.15
N LYS A 50 -2.37 -17.32 -0.26
CA LYS A 50 -3.20 -18.43 0.25
C LYS A 50 -4.02 -19.07 -0.86
N LEU A 51 -4.69 -18.28 -1.68
CA LEU A 51 -5.48 -18.77 -2.80
C LEU A 51 -4.61 -19.55 -3.81
N VAL A 52 -3.42 -19.02 -4.13
CA VAL A 52 -2.46 -19.71 -5.01
C VAL A 52 -2.03 -21.04 -4.40
N ALA A 53 -1.67 -21.09 -3.11
CA ALA A 53 -1.26 -22.32 -2.44
C ALA A 53 -2.38 -23.36 -2.41
N ASP A 54 -3.62 -22.92 -2.14
CA ASP A 54 -4.79 -23.81 -2.13
C ASP A 54 -5.08 -24.36 -3.52
N ARG A 55 -5.06 -23.53 -4.53
CA ARG A 55 -5.31 -23.94 -5.91
C ARG A 55 -4.24 -24.92 -6.43
N LEU A 56 -2.98 -24.62 -6.17
CA LEU A 56 -1.89 -25.54 -6.50
C LEU A 56 -2.00 -26.87 -5.76
N SER A 57 -2.48 -26.86 -4.52
CA SER A 57 -2.73 -28.08 -3.74
C SER A 57 -3.85 -28.97 -4.31
N VAL A 58 -4.79 -28.37 -5.04
CA VAL A 58 -5.84 -29.11 -5.77
C VAL A 58 -5.28 -29.68 -7.10
N ILE A 59 -4.49 -28.89 -7.84
CA ILE A 59 -3.93 -29.29 -9.13
C ILE A 59 -2.84 -30.35 -8.97
N LEU A 60 -2.02 -30.24 -7.94
CA LEU A 60 -0.87 -31.12 -7.64
C LEU A 60 -0.94 -31.61 -6.19
N PRO A 61 -1.87 -32.53 -5.88
CA PRO A 61 -2.15 -32.94 -4.51
C PRO A 61 -0.96 -33.62 -3.80
N GLU A 62 -0.04 -34.24 -4.57
CA GLU A 62 1.20 -34.82 -4.05
C GLU A 62 2.20 -33.78 -3.54
N GLN A 63 2.05 -32.50 -3.92
CA GLN A 63 2.89 -31.38 -3.46
C GLN A 63 2.16 -30.45 -2.48
N LYS A 64 0.96 -30.80 -2.03
CA LYS A 64 0.11 -29.99 -1.14
C LYS A 64 0.89 -29.47 0.06
N ASP A 65 1.57 -30.35 0.78
CA ASP A 65 2.28 -29.96 2.01
C ASP A 65 3.38 -28.93 1.73
N LYS A 66 4.07 -29.05 0.61
CA LYS A 66 5.09 -28.09 0.18
C LYS A 66 4.49 -26.71 -0.13
N PHE A 67 3.34 -26.66 -0.81
CA PHE A 67 2.67 -25.39 -1.10
C PHE A 67 2.17 -24.71 0.18
N GLN A 68 1.55 -25.45 1.09
CA GLN A 68 1.08 -24.91 2.36
C GLN A 68 2.26 -24.46 3.25
N GLN A 69 3.35 -25.21 3.33
CA GLN A 69 4.55 -24.79 4.07
C GLN A 69 5.17 -23.51 3.51
N ASN A 70 5.22 -23.37 2.18
CA ASN A 70 5.75 -22.16 1.54
C ASN A 70 4.85 -20.95 1.82
N TYR A 71 3.52 -21.12 1.78
CA TYR A 71 2.57 -20.10 2.16
C TYR A 71 2.77 -19.67 3.62
N GLU A 72 2.86 -20.62 4.57
CA GLU A 72 3.04 -20.28 5.98
C GLU A 72 4.37 -19.56 6.26
N LYS A 73 5.45 -19.94 5.58
CA LYS A 73 6.74 -19.23 5.66
C LYS A 73 6.62 -17.79 5.14
N PHE A 74 5.95 -17.61 4.01
CA PHE A 74 5.71 -16.29 3.43
C PHE A 74 4.83 -15.43 4.37
N ARG A 75 3.70 -15.98 4.84
CA ARG A 75 2.76 -15.34 5.76
C ARG A 75 3.47 -14.91 7.05
N LYS A 76 4.23 -15.82 7.69
CA LYS A 76 4.96 -15.54 8.93
C LYS A 76 5.98 -14.41 8.73
N ARG A 77 6.80 -14.49 7.68
CA ARG A 77 7.79 -13.47 7.37
C ARG A 77 7.16 -12.08 7.19
N LEU A 78 6.03 -12.02 6.49
CA LEU A 78 5.34 -10.76 6.25
C LEU A 78 4.64 -10.25 7.52
N ALA A 79 4.09 -11.16 8.34
CA ALA A 79 3.49 -10.81 9.62
C ALA A 79 4.53 -10.21 10.59
N ASP A 80 5.68 -10.84 10.73
CA ASP A 80 6.76 -10.34 11.59
C ASP A 80 7.23 -8.95 11.19
N ALA A 81 7.36 -8.72 9.89
CA ALA A 81 7.77 -7.42 9.37
C ALA A 81 6.67 -6.35 9.54
N LEU A 82 5.40 -6.72 9.33
CA LEU A 82 4.29 -5.77 9.31
C LEU A 82 3.84 -5.34 10.72
N ILE A 83 3.66 -6.30 11.63
CA ILE A 83 3.07 -6.06 12.97
C ILE A 83 4.02 -6.40 14.13
N GLY A 84 5.22 -6.87 13.84
CA GLY A 84 6.20 -7.32 14.83
C GLY A 84 6.02 -8.78 15.25
N ALA A 85 7.15 -9.49 15.47
CA ALA A 85 7.16 -10.93 15.72
C ALA A 85 6.32 -11.34 16.95
N GLN A 86 6.42 -10.58 18.05
CA GLN A 86 5.67 -10.89 19.28
C GLN A 86 4.16 -10.90 19.09
N LEU A 87 3.63 -9.93 18.34
CA LEU A 87 2.20 -9.84 18.05
C LEU A 87 1.78 -10.90 17.01
N ALA A 88 2.65 -11.15 16.01
CA ALA A 88 2.45 -12.13 14.96
C ALA A 88 2.45 -13.59 15.46
N ASP A 89 3.13 -13.88 16.59
CA ASP A 89 3.14 -15.21 17.22
C ASP A 89 1.87 -15.51 17.99
N ARG A 90 1.13 -14.49 18.43
CA ARG A 90 -0.06 -14.63 19.26
C ARG A 90 -1.38 -14.45 18.53
N HIS A 91 -1.36 -13.67 17.46
CA HIS A 91 -2.58 -13.25 16.77
C HIS A 91 -2.48 -13.43 15.25
N ASP A 92 -3.63 -13.63 14.64
CA ASP A 92 -3.73 -13.66 13.18
C ASP A 92 -3.45 -12.27 12.61
N ILE A 93 -2.54 -12.20 11.63
CA ILE A 93 -2.09 -10.96 11.01
C ILE A 93 -3.24 -10.19 10.33
N ILE A 94 -4.17 -10.90 9.67
CA ILE A 94 -5.29 -10.25 8.96
C ILE A 94 -6.18 -9.55 9.99
N LYS A 95 -6.50 -10.25 11.09
CA LYS A 95 -7.29 -9.68 12.19
C LYS A 95 -6.62 -8.45 12.80
N ILE A 96 -5.33 -8.52 13.11
CA ILE A 96 -4.60 -7.37 13.67
C ILE A 96 -4.57 -6.19 12.70
N ALA A 97 -4.32 -6.45 11.42
CA ALA A 97 -4.28 -5.41 10.38
C ALA A 97 -5.65 -4.75 10.16
N ASP A 98 -6.75 -5.50 10.26
CA ASP A 98 -8.12 -4.96 10.15
C ASP A 98 -8.52 -4.17 11.41
N LEU A 99 -8.11 -4.62 12.60
CA LEU A 99 -8.27 -3.88 13.85
C LEU A 99 -7.46 -2.58 13.85
N TYR A 100 -6.24 -2.61 13.30
CA TYR A 100 -5.43 -1.40 13.11
C TYR A 100 -6.12 -0.39 12.20
N LEU A 101 -6.64 -0.82 11.04
CA LEU A 101 -7.38 0.05 10.12
C LEU A 101 -8.60 0.70 10.77
N SER A 102 -9.38 -0.08 11.52
CA SER A 102 -10.59 0.38 12.18
C SER A 102 -10.34 1.18 13.47
N GLY A 103 -9.08 1.37 13.88
CA GLY A 103 -8.72 2.05 15.13
C GLY A 103 -9.07 1.28 16.41
N LYS A 104 -9.43 -0.01 16.30
CA LYS A 104 -9.89 -0.84 17.42
C LYS A 104 -8.80 -1.73 18.02
N LEU A 105 -7.57 -1.64 17.53
CA LEU A 105 -6.49 -2.54 17.93
C LEU A 105 -6.13 -2.38 19.42
N THR A 106 -5.98 -1.16 19.91
CA THR A 106 -5.62 -0.89 21.32
C THR A 106 -6.65 -1.47 22.27
N ASP A 107 -7.94 -1.23 22.01
CA ASP A 107 -9.02 -1.78 22.82
C ASP A 107 -9.06 -3.30 22.79
N PHE A 108 -8.78 -3.90 21.64
CA PHE A 108 -8.71 -5.35 21.50
C PHE A 108 -7.58 -5.93 22.34
N LEU A 109 -6.36 -5.40 22.24
CA LEU A 109 -5.18 -5.88 22.98
C LEU A 109 -5.38 -5.72 24.49
N SER A 110 -5.91 -4.59 24.95
CA SER A 110 -6.22 -4.36 26.35
C SER A 110 -7.22 -5.39 26.93
N LYS A 111 -8.26 -5.72 26.16
CA LYS A 111 -9.25 -6.74 26.56
C LYS A 111 -8.70 -8.17 26.61
N GLN A 112 -7.64 -8.45 25.84
CA GLN A 112 -6.95 -9.74 25.86
C GLN A 112 -5.93 -9.83 27.01
N GLY A 113 -5.68 -8.74 27.75
CA GLY A 113 -4.59 -8.65 28.71
C GLY A 113 -3.20 -8.66 28.07
N ASP A 114 -3.15 -8.30 26.79
CA ASP A 114 -1.89 -8.23 26.07
C ASP A 114 -1.17 -6.91 26.34
N GLU A 115 -0.02 -6.98 26.99
CA GLU A 115 0.89 -5.84 27.15
C GLU A 115 1.73 -5.58 25.88
N ILE A 116 1.54 -6.40 24.84
CA ILE A 116 2.30 -6.29 23.60
C ILE A 116 1.71 -5.16 22.75
N SER A 117 2.55 -4.23 22.37
CA SER A 117 2.20 -3.15 21.45
C SER A 117 2.40 -3.55 19.99
N LEU A 118 1.73 -2.83 19.09
CA LEU A 118 1.96 -2.95 17.65
C LEU A 118 3.43 -2.62 17.33
N GLY A 119 4.12 -3.59 16.74
CA GLY A 119 5.50 -3.48 16.28
C GLY A 119 5.60 -3.42 14.75
N GLY A 120 6.75 -3.80 14.23
CA GLY A 120 7.02 -3.87 12.79
C GLY A 120 6.85 -2.53 12.07
N TRP A 121 6.54 -2.59 10.78
CA TRP A 121 6.34 -1.39 9.96
C TRP A 121 5.14 -0.56 10.41
N LEU A 122 3.99 -1.22 10.71
CA LEU A 122 2.80 -0.50 11.16
C LEU A 122 2.99 0.19 12.51
N GLY A 123 3.76 -0.42 13.43
CA GLY A 123 4.09 0.21 14.70
C GLY A 123 4.91 1.49 14.51
N GLN A 124 5.89 1.47 13.60
CA GLN A 124 6.70 2.65 13.28
C GLN A 124 5.88 3.75 12.60
N LEU A 125 4.87 3.37 11.79
CA LEU A 125 4.02 4.30 11.05
C LEU A 125 2.78 4.77 11.83
N ALA A 126 2.47 4.15 12.97
CA ALA A 126 1.23 4.42 13.70
C ALA A 126 1.07 5.89 14.13
N LYS A 127 2.16 6.56 14.51
CA LYS A 127 2.16 7.99 14.87
C LYS A 127 1.97 8.94 13.68
N HIS A 128 2.09 8.43 12.45
CA HIS A 128 1.99 9.18 11.21
C HIS A 128 0.65 8.97 10.48
N ARG A 129 -0.34 8.38 11.15
CA ARG A 129 -1.68 8.24 10.54
C ARG A 129 -2.26 9.60 10.18
N GLY A 130 -2.91 9.66 9.02
CA GLY A 130 -3.45 10.90 8.47
C GLY A 130 -2.44 11.74 7.69
N THR A 131 -1.17 11.33 7.56
CA THR A 131 -0.18 12.04 6.72
C THR A 131 -0.73 12.20 5.31
N PRO A 132 -0.87 13.44 4.82
CA PRO A 132 -1.30 13.69 3.45
C PRO A 132 -0.16 13.43 2.47
N ILE A 133 -0.47 12.73 1.37
CA ILE A 133 0.48 12.44 0.30
C ILE A 133 -0.11 12.77 -1.06
N VAL A 134 0.76 12.97 -2.05
CA VAL A 134 0.41 13.01 -3.47
C VAL A 134 1.09 11.84 -4.18
N GLY A 135 0.44 11.26 -5.17
CA GLY A 135 1.00 10.22 -6.03
C GLY A 135 1.20 10.70 -7.47
N ASP A 136 2.00 9.97 -8.21
CA ASP A 136 2.16 10.16 -9.64
C ASP A 136 0.91 9.70 -10.41
N HIS A 137 0.32 8.60 -9.97
CA HIS A 137 -0.86 7.96 -10.55
C HIS A 137 -1.70 7.30 -9.45
N ASP A 138 -2.92 6.87 -9.76
CA ASP A 138 -3.84 6.17 -8.84
C ASP A 138 -3.39 4.73 -8.52
N LEU A 139 -2.12 4.59 -8.15
CA LEU A 139 -1.49 3.32 -7.71
C LEU A 139 -1.66 3.07 -6.21
N TRP A 140 -1.73 4.12 -5.41
CA TRP A 140 -1.40 4.10 -3.99
C TRP A 140 -2.56 3.95 -3.00
N PRO A 141 -3.85 3.87 -3.38
CA PRO A 141 -4.97 3.84 -2.44
C PRO A 141 -4.89 2.71 -1.41
N TYR A 142 -4.57 1.48 -1.86
CA TYR A 142 -4.47 0.32 -0.96
C TYR A 142 -3.28 0.41 -0.01
N PHE A 143 -2.11 0.80 -0.53
CA PHE A 143 -0.93 1.03 0.30
C PHE A 143 -1.19 2.13 1.33
N SER A 144 -1.67 3.29 0.88
CA SER A 144 -1.95 4.45 1.73
C SER A 144 -2.98 4.12 2.81
N ARG A 145 -4.07 3.43 2.45
CA ARG A 145 -5.06 2.93 3.41
C ARG A 145 -4.39 2.04 4.46
N ARG A 146 -3.53 1.09 4.05
CA ARG A 146 -2.88 0.14 4.96
C ARG A 146 -1.99 0.85 5.98
N VAL A 147 -1.23 1.85 5.56
CA VAL A 147 -0.34 2.61 6.46
C VAL A 147 -1.06 3.78 7.17
N GLY A 148 -2.29 4.09 6.77
CA GLY A 148 -3.11 5.14 7.37
C GLY A 148 -2.83 6.52 6.80
N PHE A 149 -2.36 6.65 5.56
CA PHE A 149 -2.13 7.93 4.89
C PHE A 149 -3.35 8.38 4.10
N SER A 150 -3.42 9.69 3.84
CA SER A 150 -4.46 10.32 3.03
C SER A 150 -3.91 10.74 1.68
N VAL A 151 -4.42 10.16 0.60
CA VAL A 151 -4.06 10.59 -0.76
C VAL A 151 -4.88 11.82 -1.10
N VAL A 152 -4.21 12.96 -1.33
CA VAL A 152 -4.88 14.24 -1.62
C VAL A 152 -4.93 14.57 -3.11
N GLY A 153 -4.16 13.88 -3.94
CA GLY A 153 -4.19 14.07 -5.38
C GLY A 153 -3.14 13.27 -6.14
N TYR A 154 -3.18 13.39 -7.45
CA TYR A 154 -2.26 12.72 -8.37
C TYR A 154 -1.75 13.67 -9.44
N PHE A 155 -0.53 13.42 -9.96
CA PHE A 155 0.00 14.17 -11.09
C PHE A 155 -0.81 13.90 -12.34
N GLU A 156 -1.07 12.63 -12.66
CA GLU A 156 -1.96 12.28 -13.76
C GLU A 156 -3.41 12.57 -13.37
N PRO A 157 -4.13 13.41 -14.13
CA PRO A 157 -5.55 13.66 -13.87
C PRO A 157 -6.41 12.43 -14.16
N GLU A 158 -5.96 11.60 -15.10
CA GLU A 158 -6.52 10.30 -15.47
C GLU A 158 -5.37 9.38 -15.90
N PRO A 159 -5.48 8.04 -15.76
CA PRO A 159 -4.46 7.10 -16.16
C PRO A 159 -4.00 7.29 -17.61
N GLY A 160 -2.68 7.46 -17.79
CA GLY A 160 -2.07 7.66 -19.10
C GLY A 160 -2.25 9.06 -19.70
N VAL A 161 -2.89 9.98 -18.98
CA VAL A 161 -3.06 11.37 -19.43
C VAL A 161 -1.97 12.24 -18.82
N THR A 162 -1.09 12.75 -19.67
CA THR A 162 -0.01 13.66 -19.26
C THR A 162 -0.59 14.89 -18.55
N PRO A 163 -0.09 15.25 -17.35
CA PRO A 163 -0.58 16.42 -16.64
C PRO A 163 -0.29 17.72 -17.40
N THR A 164 -1.26 18.62 -17.42
CA THR A 164 -1.06 19.99 -17.91
C THR A 164 -0.39 20.83 -16.83
N THR A 165 0.32 21.89 -17.24
CA THR A 165 0.90 22.86 -16.30
C THR A 165 -0.17 23.44 -15.37
N LYS A 166 -1.37 23.71 -15.89
CA LYS A 166 -2.50 24.22 -15.09
C LYS A 166 -2.89 23.22 -13.99
N HIS A 167 -2.98 21.93 -14.31
CA HIS A 167 -3.29 20.88 -13.34
C HIS A 167 -2.22 20.82 -12.23
N LEU A 168 -0.92 20.81 -12.61
CA LEU A 168 0.17 20.78 -11.64
C LEU A 168 0.19 22.00 -10.73
N VAL A 169 -0.13 23.21 -11.25
CA VAL A 169 -0.23 24.43 -10.41
C VAL A 169 -1.37 24.33 -9.41
N ILE A 170 -2.54 23.78 -9.80
CA ILE A 170 -3.65 23.53 -8.88
C ILE A 170 -3.23 22.54 -7.78
N LEU A 171 -2.59 21.43 -8.17
CA LEU A 171 -2.10 20.43 -7.23
C LEU A 171 -1.06 21.01 -6.25
N ILE A 172 -0.10 21.82 -6.72
CA ILE A 172 0.89 22.51 -5.88
C ILE A 172 0.20 23.39 -4.84
N ASN A 173 -0.80 24.18 -5.24
CA ASN A 173 -1.54 25.02 -4.31
C ASN A 173 -2.28 24.21 -3.24
N GLN A 174 -2.87 23.11 -3.63
CA GLN A 174 -3.51 22.17 -2.71
C GLN A 174 -2.50 21.55 -1.75
N MET A 175 -1.36 21.05 -2.25
CA MET A 175 -0.28 20.51 -1.43
C MET A 175 0.19 21.50 -0.36
N LYS A 176 0.32 22.78 -0.73
CA LYS A 176 0.69 23.85 0.21
C LYS A 176 -0.41 24.08 1.26
N ALA A 177 -1.68 24.11 0.85
CA ALA A 177 -2.80 24.31 1.76
C ALA A 177 -2.96 23.15 2.77
N GLU A 178 -2.69 21.91 2.35
CA GLU A 178 -2.80 20.71 3.15
C GLU A 178 -1.47 20.26 3.79
N SER A 179 -0.39 21.08 3.64
CA SER A 179 0.94 20.77 4.18
C SER A 179 1.49 19.41 3.74
N VAL A 180 1.28 19.05 2.46
CA VAL A 180 1.77 17.81 1.89
C VAL A 180 3.28 17.88 1.72
N SER A 181 4.01 17.00 2.38
CA SER A 181 5.48 16.93 2.35
C SER A 181 6.02 15.66 1.67
N ILE A 182 5.15 14.80 1.16
CA ILE A 182 5.54 13.51 0.56
C ILE A 182 4.85 13.30 -0.78
N ILE A 183 5.66 12.91 -1.76
CA ILE A 183 5.23 12.51 -3.11
C ILE A 183 5.64 11.05 -3.32
N PHE A 184 4.70 10.19 -3.70
CA PHE A 184 4.99 8.83 -4.13
C PHE A 184 5.21 8.78 -5.64
N SER A 185 6.35 8.24 -6.07
CA SER A 185 6.69 8.14 -7.49
C SER A 185 7.19 6.74 -7.87
N ALA A 186 6.52 6.13 -8.85
CA ALA A 186 6.91 4.86 -9.46
C ALA A 186 7.89 5.06 -10.62
N PRO A 187 8.78 4.09 -10.92
CA PRO A 187 9.92 4.32 -11.82
C PRO A 187 9.55 4.54 -13.29
N TYR A 188 8.35 4.23 -13.74
CA TYR A 188 7.95 4.41 -15.13
C TYR A 188 7.28 5.75 -15.44
N PHE A 189 7.03 6.56 -14.40
CA PHE A 189 6.51 7.91 -14.60
C PHE A 189 7.62 8.91 -14.92
N ASP A 190 7.24 9.98 -15.59
CA ASP A 190 8.17 11.05 -15.94
C ASP A 190 8.60 11.82 -14.69
N GLU A 191 9.86 11.64 -14.28
CA GLU A 191 10.43 12.28 -13.10
C GLU A 191 10.42 13.82 -13.17
N ARG A 192 10.27 14.42 -14.36
CA ARG A 192 10.18 15.88 -14.52
C ARG A 192 8.98 16.45 -13.79
N HIS A 193 7.83 15.76 -13.78
CA HIS A 193 6.64 16.21 -13.07
C HIS A 193 6.86 16.19 -11.56
N ALA A 194 7.39 15.10 -11.03
CA ALA A 194 7.70 14.96 -9.60
C ALA A 194 8.72 16.02 -9.15
N ARG A 195 9.76 16.25 -9.95
CA ARG A 195 10.77 17.30 -9.69
C ARG A 195 10.15 18.68 -9.68
N PHE A 196 9.36 19.03 -10.71
CA PHE A 196 8.71 20.32 -10.79
C PHE A 196 7.80 20.60 -9.58
N VAL A 197 7.01 19.61 -9.16
CA VAL A 197 6.13 19.75 -7.99
C VAL A 197 6.96 19.86 -6.70
N SER A 198 7.99 19.02 -6.53
CA SER A 198 8.89 19.05 -5.37
C SER A 198 9.58 20.42 -5.22
N GLU A 199 10.16 20.97 -6.31
CA GLU A 199 10.81 22.28 -6.30
C GLU A 199 9.85 23.42 -5.91
N ASN A 200 8.56 23.28 -6.16
CA ASN A 200 7.54 24.28 -5.84
C ASN A 200 6.83 24.06 -4.51
N THR A 201 7.04 22.94 -3.83
CA THR A 201 6.38 22.59 -2.55
C THR A 201 7.35 22.25 -1.44
N ALA A 202 8.62 21.99 -1.75
CA ALA A 202 9.63 21.39 -0.88
C ALA A 202 9.26 19.98 -0.38
N ALA A 203 8.33 19.28 -1.06
CA ALA A 203 7.97 17.91 -0.72
C ALA A 203 9.04 16.91 -1.19
N ASP A 204 9.32 15.91 -0.39
CA ASP A 204 10.24 14.81 -0.72
C ASP A 204 9.61 13.86 -1.74
N VAL A 205 10.35 13.55 -2.82
CA VAL A 205 9.94 12.51 -3.78
C VAL A 205 10.45 11.16 -3.33
N LEU A 206 9.53 10.28 -2.96
CA LEU A 206 9.84 8.93 -2.54
C LEU A 206 9.77 7.97 -3.72
N SER A 207 10.90 7.30 -3.97
CA SER A 207 11.04 6.32 -5.06
C SER A 207 10.37 5.00 -4.69
N MET A 208 9.09 4.86 -4.98
CA MET A 208 8.27 3.70 -4.63
C MET A 208 8.29 2.61 -5.72
N CYS A 209 7.91 1.39 -5.38
CA CYS A 209 7.75 0.27 -6.30
C CYS A 209 6.27 -0.08 -6.46
N HIS A 210 5.77 -0.06 -7.70
CA HIS A 210 4.40 -0.47 -8.03
C HIS A 210 4.26 -1.97 -8.30
N GLN A 211 5.37 -2.64 -8.59
CA GLN A 211 5.43 -4.10 -8.83
C GLN A 211 6.79 -4.67 -8.42
N ALA A 212 6.86 -6.00 -8.27
CA ALA A 212 8.12 -6.70 -8.01
C ALA A 212 9.09 -6.52 -9.19
N GLY A 213 10.37 -6.28 -8.89
CA GLY A 213 11.40 -6.02 -9.90
C GLY A 213 11.40 -4.59 -10.47
N ALA A 214 10.55 -3.69 -10.00
CA ALA A 214 10.50 -2.30 -10.47
C ALA A 214 11.76 -1.49 -10.13
N ARG A 215 12.52 -1.93 -9.13
CA ARG A 215 13.81 -1.35 -8.73
C ARG A 215 14.80 -2.46 -8.34
N PRO A 216 16.11 -2.18 -8.30
CA PRO A 216 17.10 -3.15 -7.80
C PRO A 216 16.74 -3.66 -6.39
N ASN A 217 16.95 -4.95 -6.15
CA ASN A 217 16.65 -5.64 -4.89
C ASN A 217 15.17 -5.74 -4.51
N THR A 218 14.26 -5.57 -5.47
CA THR A 218 12.79 -5.68 -5.27
C THR A 218 12.17 -6.81 -6.09
N GLU A 219 12.96 -7.81 -6.50
CA GLU A 219 12.57 -8.90 -7.42
C GLU A 219 11.50 -9.82 -6.83
N THR A 220 11.34 -9.84 -5.51
CA THR A 220 10.27 -10.60 -4.85
C THR A 220 9.20 -9.67 -4.29
N TYR A 221 7.98 -10.19 -4.17
CA TYR A 221 6.86 -9.45 -3.55
C TYR A 221 7.24 -8.89 -2.16
N PHE A 222 7.85 -9.73 -1.29
CA PHE A 222 8.29 -9.29 0.03
C PHE A 222 9.29 -8.14 -0.04
N ASN A 223 10.27 -8.21 -0.94
CA ASN A 223 11.29 -7.17 -1.07
C ASN A 223 10.69 -5.88 -1.62
N MET A 224 9.71 -5.95 -2.52
CA MET A 224 8.96 -4.79 -3.01
C MET A 224 8.21 -4.09 -1.86
N ILE A 225 7.42 -4.84 -1.07
CA ILE A 225 6.69 -4.28 0.07
C ILE A 225 7.67 -3.71 1.11
N ARG A 226 8.75 -4.43 1.41
CA ARG A 226 9.79 -3.95 2.33
C ARG A 226 10.38 -2.62 1.85
N HIS A 227 10.76 -2.53 0.57
CA HIS A 227 11.29 -1.31 0.00
C HIS A 227 10.33 -0.12 0.20
N ASN A 228 9.06 -0.30 -0.13
CA ASN A 228 8.05 0.76 0.02
C ASN A 228 7.90 1.19 1.49
N MET A 229 7.77 0.23 2.41
CA MET A 229 7.63 0.52 3.84
C MET A 229 8.86 1.24 4.41
N GLU A 230 10.06 0.72 4.13
CA GLU A 230 11.32 1.29 4.64
C GLU A 230 11.61 2.68 4.04
N THR A 231 11.25 2.90 2.76
CA THR A 231 11.37 4.21 2.11
C THR A 231 10.53 5.26 2.83
N VAL A 232 9.27 4.94 3.09
CA VAL A 232 8.34 5.84 3.81
C VAL A 232 8.79 6.08 5.26
N ILE A 233 9.14 5.00 6.00
CA ILE A 233 9.62 5.11 7.38
C ILE A 233 10.87 5.98 7.46
N THR A 234 11.81 5.80 6.53
CA THR A 234 13.05 6.58 6.48
C THR A 234 12.77 8.07 6.24
N ALA A 235 11.86 8.40 5.33
CA ALA A 235 11.48 9.79 5.05
C ALA A 235 10.85 10.47 6.27
N LEU A 236 9.92 9.77 6.94
CA LEU A 236 9.21 10.32 8.10
C LEU A 236 10.07 10.45 9.37
N ASN A 237 11.15 9.71 9.47
CA ASN A 237 12.09 9.81 10.61
C ASN A 237 13.20 10.84 10.40
N LYS A 238 13.28 11.50 9.22
CA LYS A 238 14.22 12.60 8.95
C LYS A 238 13.70 13.95 9.44
N ASN A 239 12.42 14.07 9.63
CA ASN A 239 11.68 15.25 10.09
C ASN A 239 11.26 15.07 11.55
#